data_793f2c17232f10b3962337a6b05bfa51
#
_entry.id   793f2c17232f10b3962337a6b05bfa51
#
_cell.length_a   1.000
_cell.length_b   1.000
_cell.length_c   1.000
_cell.angle_alpha   90.00
_cell.angle_beta   90.00
_cell.angle_gamma   90.00
#
_symmetry.space_group_name_H-M   'P 1'
#
loop_
_entity.id
_entity.type
_entity.pdbx_description
1 polymer ?
#
loop_
_entity_poly.entity_id
_entity_poly.type
_entity_poly.pdbx_seq_one_letter_code
_entity_poly.pdbx_strand_id
1 'polypeptide(L)'
;MPTDPTEPAARRTRLTPEREAELYEAVLQILREVGYDGLTMDGVAARTHASKATLYRQWKGKPELVASALRHQKPVKLADIDTGSLRGDLRKMACEVDDDRMAQDAALMRGLGHAIHTNPDLRQALRDLLILPEHEGLRAMLQRAVDRGEVAADNPALDFVTHMMLGAFIARSLIEDKSADAAYLSRYIDAVVLPALGV
;
A
#
# COMPACT_ATOMS: atom_id res chain seq x y z
N MET A 1 -25.47 -37.62 -40.78
CA MET A 1 -25.67 -36.67 -39.68
C MET A 1 -24.50 -36.79 -38.72
N PRO A 2 -23.52 -35.95 -38.75
CA PRO A 2 -22.51 -35.84 -37.67
C PRO A 2 -22.98 -34.79 -36.69
N THR A 3 -23.07 -35.15 -35.44
CA THR A 3 -23.30 -34.28 -34.29
C THR A 3 -22.00 -33.55 -33.95
N ASP A 4 -22.05 -32.25 -34.04
CA ASP A 4 -21.04 -31.33 -33.52
C ASP A 4 -21.19 -31.22 -32.00
N PRO A 5 -20.14 -31.41 -31.21
CA PRO A 5 -20.09 -30.89 -29.85
C PRO A 5 -18.93 -29.91 -29.70
N THR A 6 -19.13 -28.67 -30.11
CA THR A 6 -18.26 -27.58 -29.67
C THR A 6 -18.72 -27.14 -28.29
N GLU A 7 -18.28 -27.86 -27.27
CA GLU A 7 -18.30 -27.35 -25.89
C GLU A 7 -17.44 -26.10 -25.82
N PRO A 8 -17.95 -24.97 -25.33
CA PRO A 8 -17.14 -23.78 -25.14
C PRO A 8 -16.09 -24.05 -24.06
N ALA A 9 -14.83 -24.01 -24.42
CA ALA A 9 -13.71 -24.08 -23.49
C ALA A 9 -13.97 -23.15 -22.31
N ALA A 10 -14.02 -23.72 -21.10
CA ALA A 10 -14.24 -23.01 -19.84
C ALA A 10 -13.34 -21.79 -19.80
N ARG A 11 -13.93 -20.60 -19.85
CA ARG A 11 -13.26 -19.32 -19.62
C ARG A 11 -12.50 -19.49 -18.30
N ARG A 12 -11.18 -19.47 -18.39
CA ARG A 12 -10.27 -19.48 -17.22
C ARG A 12 -10.66 -18.30 -16.35
N THR A 13 -11.46 -18.55 -15.32
CA THR A 13 -12.13 -17.54 -14.51
C THR A 13 -11.06 -16.83 -13.67
N ARG A 14 -10.79 -15.57 -14.01
CA ARG A 14 -10.11 -14.61 -13.14
C ARG A 14 -10.95 -14.52 -11.86
N LEU A 15 -10.31 -14.39 -10.69
CA LEU A 15 -11.01 -14.13 -9.44
C LEU A 15 -11.88 -12.89 -9.60
N THR A 16 -13.11 -12.93 -9.06
CA THR A 16 -13.93 -11.70 -9.00
C THR A 16 -13.31 -10.73 -8.01
N PRO A 17 -13.55 -9.41 -8.15
CA PRO A 17 -13.00 -8.41 -7.22
C PRO A 17 -13.38 -8.70 -5.76
N GLU A 18 -14.60 -9.15 -5.51
CA GLU A 18 -15.09 -9.51 -4.17
C GLU A 18 -14.29 -10.69 -3.59
N ARG A 19 -14.08 -11.71 -4.42
CA ARG A 19 -13.31 -12.89 -4.02
C ARG A 19 -11.85 -12.60 -3.80
N GLU A 20 -11.30 -11.66 -4.56
CA GLU A 20 -9.93 -11.18 -4.39
C GLU A 20 -9.80 -10.40 -3.06
N ALA A 21 -10.78 -9.54 -2.72
CA ALA A 21 -10.83 -8.81 -1.45
C ALA A 21 -10.90 -9.76 -0.24
N GLU A 22 -11.78 -10.78 -0.27
CA GLU A 22 -11.86 -11.80 0.78
C GLU A 22 -10.53 -12.54 0.97
N LEU A 23 -9.86 -12.84 -0.14
CA LEU A 23 -8.57 -13.52 -0.11
C LEU A 23 -7.49 -12.64 0.52
N TYR A 24 -7.44 -11.36 0.15
CA TYR A 24 -6.49 -10.42 0.74
C TYR A 24 -6.72 -10.24 2.23
N GLU A 25 -7.97 -10.15 2.69
CA GLU A 25 -8.26 -10.05 4.12
C GLU A 25 -7.80 -11.30 4.88
N ALA A 26 -8.02 -12.50 4.32
CA ALA A 26 -7.53 -13.73 4.91
C ALA A 26 -5.99 -13.78 4.98
N VAL A 27 -5.29 -13.29 3.95
CA VAL A 27 -3.82 -13.19 3.95
C VAL A 27 -3.34 -12.28 5.07
N LEU A 28 -3.97 -11.12 5.25
CA LEU A 28 -3.60 -10.18 6.30
C LEU A 28 -3.87 -10.71 7.70
N GLN A 29 -4.97 -11.45 7.89
CA GLN A 29 -5.25 -12.14 9.15
C GLN A 29 -4.17 -13.18 9.47
N ILE A 30 -3.82 -14.05 8.52
CA ILE A 30 -2.74 -15.02 8.70
C ILE A 30 -1.43 -14.30 9.04
N LEU A 31 -1.13 -13.20 8.33
CA LEU A 31 0.08 -12.42 8.54
C LEU A 31 0.15 -11.81 9.96
N ARG A 32 -1.00 -11.38 10.51
CA ARG A 32 -1.11 -10.91 11.92
C ARG A 32 -0.95 -12.04 12.92
N GLU A 33 -1.49 -13.24 12.62
CA GLU A 33 -1.47 -14.41 13.52
C GLU A 33 -0.08 -15.06 13.61
N VAL A 34 0.59 -15.28 12.48
CA VAL A 34 1.82 -16.09 12.42
C VAL A 34 3.03 -15.38 11.81
N GLY A 35 2.90 -14.13 11.44
CA GLY A 35 3.95 -13.34 10.78
C GLY A 35 4.24 -13.80 9.35
N TYR A 36 5.21 -13.10 8.71
CA TYR A 36 5.57 -13.42 7.33
C TYR A 36 6.15 -14.82 7.19
N ASP A 37 7.05 -15.23 8.06
CA ASP A 37 7.73 -16.55 7.93
C ASP A 37 6.75 -17.71 8.10
N GLY A 38 5.78 -17.60 8.99
CA GLY A 38 4.75 -18.61 9.21
C GLY A 38 3.66 -18.66 8.11
N LEU A 39 3.49 -17.60 7.32
CA LEU A 39 2.56 -17.59 6.20
C LEU A 39 3.08 -18.48 5.08
N THR A 40 2.22 -19.39 4.59
CA THR A 40 2.52 -20.26 3.44
C THR A 40 1.39 -20.18 2.42
N MET A 41 1.72 -20.40 1.13
CA MET A 41 0.70 -20.46 0.06
C MET A 41 -0.31 -21.58 0.32
N ASP A 42 0.09 -22.65 0.97
CA ASP A 42 -0.78 -23.77 1.37
C ASP A 42 -1.76 -23.35 2.47
N GLY A 43 -1.27 -22.65 3.48
CA GLY A 43 -2.12 -22.10 4.55
C GLY A 43 -3.15 -21.11 4.02
N VAL A 44 -2.74 -20.24 3.09
CA VAL A 44 -3.68 -19.33 2.41
C VAL A 44 -4.72 -20.11 1.60
N ALA A 45 -4.30 -21.10 0.80
CA ALA A 45 -5.21 -21.93 0.01
C ALA A 45 -6.25 -22.62 0.89
N ALA A 46 -5.82 -23.20 2.02
CA ALA A 46 -6.71 -23.88 2.97
C ALA A 46 -7.70 -22.89 3.63
N ARG A 47 -7.21 -21.74 4.11
CA ARG A 47 -8.03 -20.71 4.78
C ARG A 47 -9.08 -20.10 3.85
N THR A 48 -8.73 -19.92 2.58
CA THR A 48 -9.59 -19.25 1.59
C THR A 48 -10.39 -20.20 0.71
N HIS A 49 -10.23 -21.52 0.90
CA HIS A 49 -10.81 -22.54 0.01
C HIS A 49 -10.45 -22.31 -1.47
N ALA A 50 -9.31 -21.72 -1.74
CA ALA A 50 -8.77 -21.53 -3.08
C ALA A 50 -7.83 -22.67 -3.46
N SER A 51 -7.77 -23.03 -4.75
CA SER A 51 -6.75 -23.98 -5.18
C SER A 51 -5.37 -23.32 -5.23
N LYS A 52 -4.31 -24.07 -4.89
CA LYS A 52 -2.91 -23.62 -5.05
C LYS A 52 -2.65 -23.11 -6.47
N ALA A 53 -3.18 -23.83 -7.48
CA ALA A 53 -3.02 -23.44 -8.88
C ALA A 53 -3.65 -22.08 -9.18
N THR A 54 -4.77 -21.74 -8.52
CA THR A 54 -5.38 -20.41 -8.63
C THR A 54 -4.50 -19.34 -8.03
N LEU A 55 -3.93 -19.57 -6.85
CA LEU A 55 -3.04 -18.62 -6.18
C LEU A 55 -1.78 -18.38 -7.01
N TYR A 56 -1.08 -19.43 -7.44
CA TYR A 56 0.15 -19.30 -8.23
C TYR A 56 -0.07 -18.76 -9.65
N ARG A 57 -1.29 -18.85 -10.17
CA ARG A 57 -1.64 -18.22 -11.45
C ARG A 57 -1.84 -16.70 -11.29
N GLN A 58 -2.34 -16.25 -10.15
CA GLN A 58 -2.63 -14.86 -9.88
C GLN A 58 -1.41 -14.12 -9.35
N TRP A 59 -0.65 -14.76 -8.47
CA TRP A 59 0.57 -14.22 -7.85
C TRP A 59 1.72 -15.18 -8.03
N LYS A 60 2.91 -14.67 -8.35
CA LYS A 60 4.12 -15.49 -8.56
C LYS A 60 4.54 -16.26 -7.30
N GLY A 61 4.08 -15.80 -6.13
CA GLY A 61 4.40 -16.43 -4.85
C GLY A 61 3.99 -15.59 -3.64
N LYS A 62 4.40 -16.02 -2.47
CA LYS A 62 4.11 -15.38 -1.18
C LYS A 62 4.47 -13.88 -1.14
N PRO A 63 5.65 -13.43 -1.61
CA PRO A 63 6.02 -12.02 -1.60
C PRO A 63 5.01 -11.12 -2.33
N GLU A 64 4.65 -11.49 -3.55
CA GLU A 64 3.73 -10.73 -4.39
C GLU A 64 2.31 -10.75 -3.82
N LEU A 65 1.86 -11.89 -3.30
CA LEU A 65 0.56 -12.02 -2.65
C LEU A 65 0.44 -11.10 -1.42
N VAL A 66 1.46 -11.08 -0.56
CA VAL A 66 1.49 -10.24 0.64
C VAL A 66 1.53 -8.75 0.25
N ALA A 67 2.38 -8.37 -0.70
CA ALA A 67 2.45 -6.98 -1.18
C ALA A 67 1.12 -6.52 -1.81
N SER A 68 0.45 -7.40 -2.58
CA SER A 68 -0.86 -7.12 -3.17
C SER A 68 -1.95 -6.95 -2.12
N ALA A 69 -1.94 -7.78 -1.07
CA ALA A 69 -2.89 -7.69 0.04
C ALA A 69 -2.73 -6.36 0.81
N LEU A 70 -1.48 -5.96 1.10
CA LEU A 70 -1.18 -4.67 1.75
C LEU A 70 -1.61 -3.48 0.88
N ARG A 71 -1.38 -3.56 -0.43
CA ARG A 71 -1.82 -2.53 -1.37
C ARG A 71 -3.34 -2.40 -1.42
N HIS A 72 -4.05 -3.53 -1.41
CA HIS A 72 -5.52 -3.56 -1.46
C HIS A 72 -6.17 -2.86 -0.27
N GLN A 73 -5.49 -2.79 0.87
CA GLN A 73 -5.97 -2.09 2.05
C GLN A 73 -5.98 -0.57 1.92
N LYS A 74 -5.28 0.00 0.95
CA LYS A 74 -5.23 1.46 0.78
C LYS A 74 -6.51 1.94 0.08
N PRO A 75 -7.33 2.77 0.74
CA PRO A 75 -8.63 3.18 0.22
C PRO A 75 -8.52 4.17 -0.95
N VAL A 76 -7.45 4.96 -1.01
CA VAL A 76 -7.29 6.06 -1.96
C VAL A 76 -5.93 5.97 -2.66
N LYS A 77 -5.94 6.23 -3.96
CA LYS A 77 -4.70 6.45 -4.72
C LYS A 77 -4.33 7.92 -4.61
N LEU A 78 -3.10 8.21 -4.21
CA LEU A 78 -2.63 9.60 -4.09
C LEU A 78 -2.76 10.39 -5.41
N ALA A 79 -2.66 9.70 -6.54
CA ALA A 79 -2.83 10.31 -7.86
C ALA A 79 -4.24 10.90 -8.10
N ASP A 80 -5.26 10.38 -7.41
CA ASP A 80 -6.66 10.81 -7.58
C ASP A 80 -7.02 12.02 -6.67
N ILE A 81 -6.11 12.43 -5.78
CA ILE A 81 -6.31 13.60 -4.92
C ILE A 81 -5.91 14.86 -5.67
N ASP A 82 -6.88 15.75 -5.90
CA ASP A 82 -6.67 17.09 -6.44
C ASP A 82 -7.76 18.03 -5.87
N THR A 83 -7.38 18.83 -4.89
CA THR A 83 -8.25 19.79 -4.20
C THR A 83 -8.04 21.22 -4.71
N GLY A 84 -7.12 21.40 -5.66
CA GLY A 84 -6.76 22.70 -6.20
C GLY A 84 -5.63 23.41 -5.43
N SER A 85 -5.10 22.85 -4.36
CA SER A 85 -3.93 23.36 -3.63
C SER A 85 -3.12 22.26 -2.97
N LEU A 86 -1.79 22.45 -2.85
CA LEU A 86 -0.93 21.48 -2.20
C LEU A 86 -1.30 21.22 -0.74
N ARG A 87 -1.61 22.30 0.00
CA ARG A 87 -2.07 22.20 1.39
C ARG A 87 -3.36 21.37 1.49
N GLY A 88 -4.30 21.60 0.59
CA GLY A 88 -5.56 20.84 0.53
C GLY A 88 -5.30 19.37 0.19
N ASP A 89 -4.45 19.10 -0.79
CA ASP A 89 -4.11 17.74 -1.25
C ASP A 89 -3.45 16.92 -0.13
N LEU A 90 -2.42 17.47 0.53
CA LEU A 90 -1.72 16.81 1.63
C LEU A 90 -2.62 16.59 2.86
N ARG A 91 -3.49 17.56 3.19
CA ARG A 91 -4.47 17.38 4.29
C ARG A 91 -5.51 16.32 3.95
N LYS A 92 -6.01 16.29 2.71
CA LYS A 92 -6.92 15.24 2.28
C LYS A 92 -6.27 13.87 2.37
N MET A 93 -5.03 13.72 1.93
CA MET A 93 -4.26 12.49 2.09
C MET A 93 -4.17 12.06 3.57
N ALA A 94 -3.91 12.99 4.50
CA ALA A 94 -3.87 12.69 5.92
C ALA A 94 -5.24 12.28 6.49
N CYS A 95 -6.33 12.89 6.03
CA CYS A 95 -7.69 12.56 6.46
C CYS A 95 -8.21 11.21 5.93
N GLU A 96 -7.62 10.68 4.86
CA GLU A 96 -7.97 9.34 4.33
C GLU A 96 -7.32 8.20 5.14
N VAL A 97 -6.52 8.53 6.15
CA VAL A 97 -5.94 7.56 7.07
C VAL A 97 -7.01 7.09 8.05
N ASP A 98 -7.32 5.80 8.02
CA ASP A 98 -8.16 5.12 9.00
C ASP A 98 -7.31 4.80 10.23
N ASP A 99 -7.56 5.47 11.35
CA ASP A 99 -6.74 5.38 12.57
C ASP A 99 -6.76 3.99 13.20
N ASP A 100 -7.90 3.29 13.21
CA ASP A 100 -8.01 1.93 13.73
C ASP A 100 -7.21 0.95 12.87
N ARG A 101 -7.32 1.11 11.57
CA ARG A 101 -6.57 0.34 10.59
C ARG A 101 -5.07 0.61 10.68
N MET A 102 -4.68 1.87 10.84
CA MET A 102 -3.28 2.26 11.02
C MET A 102 -2.64 1.65 12.25
N ALA A 103 -3.37 1.53 13.36
CA ALA A 103 -2.86 0.86 14.55
C ALA A 103 -2.61 -0.64 14.31
N GLN A 104 -3.53 -1.31 13.60
CA GLN A 104 -3.37 -2.71 13.19
C GLN A 104 -2.22 -2.88 12.18
N ASP A 105 -2.09 -1.99 11.22
CA ASP A 105 -1.05 -2.03 10.19
C ASP A 105 0.33 -1.69 10.76
N ALA A 106 0.42 -0.82 11.78
CA ALA A 106 1.68 -0.54 12.46
C ALA A 106 2.25 -1.80 13.14
N ALA A 107 1.41 -2.61 13.79
CA ALA A 107 1.83 -3.88 14.35
C ALA A 107 2.28 -4.87 13.26
N LEU A 108 1.55 -4.91 12.15
CA LEU A 108 1.88 -5.71 10.98
C LEU A 108 3.21 -5.28 10.36
N MET A 109 3.44 -3.98 10.17
CA MET A 109 4.68 -3.45 9.62
C MET A 109 5.88 -3.73 10.52
N ARG A 110 5.73 -3.67 11.84
CA ARG A 110 6.78 -4.09 12.78
C ARG A 110 7.13 -5.57 12.58
N GLY A 111 6.13 -6.44 12.45
CA GLY A 111 6.32 -7.86 12.18
C GLY A 111 6.99 -8.15 10.83
N LEU A 112 6.75 -7.30 9.83
CA LEU A 112 7.38 -7.42 8.50
C LEU A 112 8.81 -6.87 8.44
N GLY A 113 9.22 -6.03 9.40
CA GLY A 113 10.53 -5.36 9.36
C GLY A 113 11.70 -6.32 9.21
N HIS A 114 11.71 -7.41 9.97
CA HIS A 114 12.72 -8.46 9.84
C HIS A 114 12.67 -9.15 8.47
N ALA A 115 11.48 -9.52 8.03
CA ALA A 115 11.30 -10.20 6.75
C ALA A 115 11.70 -9.31 5.56
N ILE A 116 11.46 -8.02 5.61
CA ILE A 116 11.90 -7.06 4.58
C ILE A 116 13.42 -7.02 4.48
N HIS A 117 14.12 -7.12 5.61
CA HIS A 117 15.59 -7.12 5.63
C HIS A 117 16.20 -8.42 5.09
N THR A 118 15.58 -9.55 5.42
CA THR A 118 16.13 -10.88 5.12
C THR A 118 15.63 -11.48 3.81
N ASN A 119 14.52 -10.97 3.26
CA ASN A 119 13.91 -11.48 2.03
C ASN A 119 13.92 -10.44 0.91
N PRO A 120 14.84 -10.54 -0.07
CA PRO A 120 14.94 -9.61 -1.18
C PRO A 120 13.68 -9.58 -2.06
N ASP A 121 13.04 -10.74 -2.27
CA ASP A 121 11.84 -10.84 -3.11
C ASP A 121 10.65 -10.12 -2.48
N LEU A 122 10.49 -10.22 -1.14
CA LEU A 122 9.48 -9.46 -0.41
C LEU A 122 9.74 -7.95 -0.51
N ARG A 123 10.98 -7.55 -0.29
CA ARG A 123 11.37 -6.13 -0.40
C ARG A 123 11.09 -5.59 -1.81
N GLN A 124 11.42 -6.36 -2.85
CA GLN A 124 11.16 -5.96 -4.22
C GLN A 124 9.65 -5.87 -4.50
N ALA A 125 8.87 -6.87 -4.09
CA ALA A 125 7.43 -6.87 -4.28
C ALA A 125 6.75 -5.68 -3.56
N LEU A 126 7.14 -5.39 -2.32
CA LEU A 126 6.65 -4.22 -1.57
C LEU A 126 7.04 -2.91 -2.25
N ARG A 127 8.27 -2.80 -2.73
CA ARG A 127 8.72 -1.64 -3.48
C ARG A 127 7.87 -1.40 -4.72
N ASP A 128 7.70 -2.42 -5.56
CA ASP A 128 7.05 -2.28 -6.86
C ASP A 128 5.54 -2.09 -6.73
N LEU A 129 4.89 -2.80 -5.81
CA LEU A 129 3.44 -2.83 -5.70
C LEU A 129 2.87 -1.82 -4.71
N LEU A 130 3.66 -1.40 -3.72
CA LEU A 130 3.19 -0.52 -2.66
C LEU A 130 3.89 0.83 -2.66
N ILE A 131 5.23 0.87 -2.69
CA ILE A 131 5.97 2.12 -2.46
C ILE A 131 6.05 2.97 -3.73
N LEU A 132 6.43 2.39 -4.88
CA LEU A 132 6.59 3.16 -6.12
C LEU A 132 5.30 3.81 -6.61
N PRO A 133 4.13 3.15 -6.60
CA PRO A 133 2.88 3.82 -7.01
C PRO A 133 2.51 5.01 -6.13
N GLU A 134 2.77 4.93 -4.82
CA GLU A 134 2.53 6.04 -3.89
C GLU A 134 3.53 7.17 -4.10
N HIS A 135 4.80 6.82 -4.33
CA HIS A 135 5.83 7.81 -4.68
C HIS A 135 5.48 8.57 -5.97
N GLU A 136 5.05 7.85 -7.01
CA GLU A 136 4.60 8.45 -8.26
C GLU A 136 3.38 9.34 -8.07
N GLY A 137 2.39 8.90 -7.29
CA GLY A 137 1.20 9.68 -6.96
C GLY A 137 1.53 10.98 -6.21
N LEU A 138 2.40 10.90 -5.21
CA LEU A 138 2.87 12.07 -4.46
C LEU A 138 3.70 13.02 -5.35
N ARG A 139 4.55 12.48 -6.21
CA ARG A 139 5.32 13.26 -7.17
C ARG A 139 4.43 14.01 -8.15
N ALA A 140 3.37 13.38 -8.66
CA ALA A 140 2.39 14.03 -9.51
C ALA A 140 1.65 15.16 -8.78
N MET A 141 1.30 14.97 -7.51
CA MET A 141 0.71 16.01 -6.66
C MET A 141 1.65 17.20 -6.49
N LEU A 142 2.93 16.96 -6.20
CA LEU A 142 3.95 18.01 -6.07
C LEU A 142 4.18 18.74 -7.40
N GLN A 143 4.19 18.04 -8.52
CA GLN A 143 4.33 18.65 -9.84
C GLN A 143 3.18 19.60 -10.13
N ARG A 144 1.92 19.22 -9.82
CA ARG A 144 0.78 20.15 -9.95
C ARG A 144 0.95 21.41 -9.10
N ALA A 145 1.50 21.27 -7.89
CA ALA A 145 1.78 22.42 -7.03
C ALA A 145 2.86 23.35 -7.62
N VAL A 146 3.89 22.80 -8.23
CA VAL A 146 4.90 23.57 -8.98
C VAL A 146 4.26 24.27 -10.18
N ASP A 147 3.44 23.58 -10.96
CA ASP A 147 2.75 24.13 -12.13
C ASP A 147 1.78 25.28 -11.75
N ARG A 148 1.19 25.22 -10.55
CA ARG A 148 0.35 26.30 -9.99
C ARG A 148 1.17 27.45 -9.35
N GLY A 149 2.49 27.30 -9.27
CA GLY A 149 3.37 28.31 -8.63
C GLY A 149 3.32 28.33 -7.11
N GLU A 150 2.75 27.30 -6.46
CA GLU A 150 2.72 27.17 -5.00
C GLU A 150 4.08 26.78 -4.42
N VAL A 151 4.89 26.04 -5.19
CA VAL A 151 6.24 25.58 -4.80
C VAL A 151 7.21 25.95 -5.91
N ALA A 152 8.39 26.45 -5.53
CA ALA A 152 9.46 26.74 -6.49
C ALA A 152 9.98 25.45 -7.13
N ALA A 153 10.14 25.42 -8.46
CA ALA A 153 10.55 24.22 -9.19
C ALA A 153 11.95 23.71 -8.81
N ASP A 154 12.79 24.58 -8.28
CA ASP A 154 14.14 24.28 -7.81
C ASP A 154 14.22 24.04 -6.29
N ASN A 155 13.09 23.94 -5.60
CA ASN A 155 13.08 23.67 -4.16
C ASN A 155 13.62 22.26 -3.88
N PRO A 156 14.76 22.14 -3.17
CA PRO A 156 15.40 20.83 -2.92
C PRO A 156 14.56 19.88 -2.07
N ALA A 157 13.59 20.39 -1.30
CA ALA A 157 12.71 19.55 -0.49
C ALA A 157 11.78 18.67 -1.32
N LEU A 158 11.52 19.00 -2.61
CA LEU A 158 10.70 18.19 -3.50
C LEU A 158 11.19 16.74 -3.60
N ASP A 159 12.51 16.51 -3.61
CA ASP A 159 13.10 15.17 -3.67
C ASP A 159 12.94 14.37 -2.38
N PHE A 160 12.62 15.04 -1.26
CA PHE A 160 12.58 14.42 0.05
C PHE A 160 11.18 14.24 0.63
N VAL A 161 10.12 14.75 0.00
CA VAL A 161 8.77 14.69 0.56
C VAL A 161 8.33 13.26 0.85
N THR A 162 8.60 12.32 -0.08
CA THR A 162 8.29 10.89 0.15
C THR A 162 9.05 10.34 1.36
N HIS A 163 10.33 10.74 1.53
CA HIS A 163 11.13 10.31 2.66
C HIS A 163 10.62 10.91 3.98
N MET A 164 10.21 12.19 3.98
CA MET A 164 9.61 12.83 5.14
C MET A 164 8.31 12.11 5.54
N MET A 165 7.41 11.84 4.58
CA MET A 165 6.14 11.18 4.86
C MET A 165 6.34 9.75 5.37
N LEU A 166 7.15 8.94 4.68
CA LEU A 166 7.43 7.57 5.10
C LEU A 166 8.18 7.54 6.44
N GLY A 167 9.13 8.46 6.63
CA GLY A 167 9.89 8.61 7.88
C GLY A 167 8.99 8.95 9.06
N ALA A 168 7.98 9.80 8.88
CA ALA A 168 7.02 10.16 9.92
C ALA A 168 6.25 8.92 10.45
N PHE A 169 5.81 8.02 9.56
CA PHE A 169 5.15 6.78 9.95
C PHE A 169 6.06 5.88 10.78
N ILE A 170 7.29 5.68 10.34
CA ILE A 170 8.25 4.78 10.99
C ILE A 170 8.74 5.38 12.30
N ALA A 171 9.16 6.64 12.28
CA ALA A 171 9.75 7.31 13.43
C ALA A 171 8.77 7.42 14.60
N ARG A 172 7.50 7.76 14.36
CA ARG A 172 6.51 7.86 15.43
C ARG A 172 6.30 6.53 16.16
N SER A 173 6.25 5.44 15.40
CA SER A 173 6.12 4.10 15.98
C SER A 173 7.33 3.72 16.86
N LEU A 174 8.54 4.07 16.40
CA LEU A 174 9.77 3.75 17.13
C LEU A 174 10.02 4.65 18.35
N ILE A 175 9.68 5.93 18.25
CA ILE A 175 9.99 6.93 19.29
C ILE A 175 8.91 6.99 20.35
N GLU A 176 7.63 6.94 19.93
CA GLU A 176 6.49 7.19 20.80
C GLU A 176 5.65 5.93 21.08
N ASP A 177 5.94 4.79 20.41
CA ASP A 177 5.12 3.57 20.41
C ASP A 177 3.65 3.85 20.02
N LYS A 178 3.45 4.76 19.05
CA LYS A 178 2.14 5.18 18.56
C LYS A 178 2.06 5.05 17.05
N SER A 179 0.84 4.83 16.55
CA SER A 179 0.58 4.92 15.10
C SER A 179 0.62 6.38 14.63
N ALA A 180 0.93 6.57 13.35
CA ALA A 180 0.83 7.88 12.69
C ALA A 180 -0.62 8.12 12.26
N ASP A 181 -1.49 8.52 13.21
CA ASP A 181 -2.89 8.83 13.00
C ASP A 181 -3.08 10.09 12.14
N ALA A 182 -4.31 10.32 11.66
CA ALA A 182 -4.66 11.46 10.83
C ALA A 182 -4.33 12.81 11.50
N ALA A 183 -4.52 12.93 12.81
CA ALA A 183 -4.22 14.14 13.57
C ALA A 183 -2.72 14.43 13.63
N TYR A 184 -1.91 13.40 13.81
CA TYR A 184 -0.44 13.54 13.79
C TYR A 184 0.06 13.91 12.39
N LEU A 185 -0.41 13.21 11.36
CA LEU A 185 0.02 13.48 9.99
C LEU A 185 -0.36 14.89 9.56
N SER A 186 -1.56 15.37 9.89
CA SER A 186 -1.96 16.75 9.61
C SER A 186 -1.01 17.77 10.26
N ARG A 187 -0.68 17.58 11.55
CA ARG A 187 0.28 18.46 12.24
C ARG A 187 1.68 18.36 11.65
N TYR A 188 2.13 17.16 11.29
CA TYR A 188 3.44 16.96 10.69
C TYR A 188 3.54 17.64 9.32
N ILE A 189 2.50 17.54 8.51
CA ILE A 189 2.40 18.24 7.22
C ILE A 189 2.50 19.75 7.42
N ASP A 190 1.71 20.31 8.35
CA ASP A 190 1.70 21.76 8.60
C ASP A 190 3.01 22.27 9.22
N ALA A 191 3.64 21.49 10.09
CA ALA A 191 4.84 21.92 10.82
C ALA A 191 6.16 21.62 10.09
N VAL A 192 6.20 20.63 9.21
CA VAL A 192 7.45 20.15 8.60
C VAL A 192 7.38 20.19 7.08
N VAL A 193 6.39 19.53 6.48
CA VAL A 193 6.38 19.34 5.01
C VAL A 193 6.08 20.65 4.27
N LEU A 194 5.02 21.34 4.63
CA LEU A 194 4.64 22.61 3.97
C LEU A 194 5.72 23.70 4.15
N PRO A 195 6.25 23.95 5.36
CA PRO A 195 7.35 24.92 5.53
C PRO A 195 8.62 24.54 4.73
N ALA A 196 8.98 23.25 4.65
CA ALA A 196 10.12 22.82 3.84
C ALA A 196 9.92 23.12 2.34
N LEU A 197 8.67 23.09 1.88
CA LEU A 197 8.29 23.43 0.51
C LEU A 197 8.06 24.93 0.27
N GLY A 198 8.10 25.74 1.33
CA GLY A 198 7.86 27.19 1.25
C GLY A 198 6.39 27.59 1.17
N VAL A 199 5.46 26.73 1.65
CA VAL A 199 3.99 26.88 1.57
C VAL A 199 3.37 27.20 2.93
#